data_264128361153705075c4af9efc6f25e9
#
_entry.id   264128361153705075c4af9efc6f25e9
#
_cell.length_a   1.000
_cell.length_b   1.000
_cell.length_c   1.000
_cell.angle_alpha   90.00
_cell.angle_beta   90.00
_cell.angle_gamma   90.00
#
_symmetry.space_group_name_H-M   'P 1'
#
loop_
_entity.id
_entity.type
_entity.pdbx_description
1 polymer ?
#
loop_
_entity_poly.entity_id
_entity_poly.type
_entity_poly.pdbx_seq_one_letter_code
_entity_poly.pdbx_strand_id
1 'polypeptide(L)'
;MIGMENKTVWVAYAGSELVGIAASDREAARRLVQTNYLNLNDEGMVEYDEEGRRCLGYTSVRKAAEKCRLDVETFLVKALRRQLREYWIPDCSIEEYVISRCPRPLE
;
A
#
# COMPACT_ATOMS: atom_id res chain seq x y z
N MET A 1 -14.51 32.99 9.44
CA MET A 1 -13.43 32.62 8.54
C MET A 1 -13.66 31.20 8.01
N ILE A 2 -13.40 31.05 6.78
CA ILE A 2 -13.57 29.76 6.14
C ILE A 2 -12.23 29.08 6.08
N GLY A 3 -12.12 27.96 6.80
CA GLY A 3 -10.92 27.19 6.77
C GLY A 3 -10.84 26.32 5.53
N MET A 4 -9.65 25.93 5.20
CA MET A 4 -9.43 24.89 4.22
C MET A 4 -9.58 23.56 4.93
N GLU A 5 -10.42 22.74 4.38
CA GLU A 5 -10.53 21.37 4.85
C GLU A 5 -9.60 20.49 4.03
N ASN A 6 -8.71 19.79 4.72
CA ASN A 6 -7.85 18.82 4.09
C ASN A 6 -8.39 17.43 4.37
N LYS A 7 -8.56 16.69 3.33
CA LYS A 7 -9.01 15.30 3.43
C LYS A 7 -7.96 14.40 2.81
N THR A 8 -7.55 13.41 3.57
CA THR A 8 -6.61 12.41 3.08
C THR A 8 -7.40 11.24 2.52
N VAL A 9 -7.07 10.85 1.31
CA VAL A 9 -7.59 9.62 0.71
C VAL A 9 -6.43 8.73 0.34
N TRP A 10 -6.70 7.45 0.34
CA TRP A 10 -5.70 6.41 0.04
C TRP A 10 -6.15 5.67 -1.19
N VAL A 11 -5.29 5.60 -2.18
CA VAL A 11 -5.62 5.00 -3.46
C VAL A 11 -4.81 3.74 -3.66
N ALA A 12 -5.51 2.65 -3.94
CA ALA A 12 -4.89 1.37 -4.22
C ALA A 12 -4.76 1.19 -5.73
N TYR A 13 -3.54 0.85 -6.16
CA TYR A 13 -3.24 0.58 -7.56
C TYR A 13 -2.79 -0.85 -7.76
N ALA A 14 -3.19 -1.43 -8.87
CA ALA A 14 -2.64 -2.67 -9.39
C ALA A 14 -2.15 -2.37 -10.81
N GLY A 15 -0.83 -2.28 -10.96
CA GLY A 15 -0.23 -1.75 -12.17
C GLY A 15 -0.58 -0.28 -12.34
N SER A 16 -1.13 0.06 -13.48
CA SER A 16 -1.63 1.42 -13.74
C SER A 16 -3.12 1.55 -13.43
N GLU A 17 -3.77 0.47 -13.00
CA GLU A 17 -5.20 0.45 -12.77
C GLU A 17 -5.51 0.90 -11.34
N LEU A 18 -6.44 1.82 -11.22
CA LEU A 18 -6.96 2.26 -9.94
C LEU A 18 -7.97 1.22 -9.46
N VAL A 19 -7.66 0.54 -8.35
CA VAL A 19 -8.50 -0.52 -7.80
C VAL A 19 -9.53 0.03 -6.83
N GLY A 20 -9.16 1.03 -6.06
CA GLY A 20 -10.09 1.61 -5.10
C GLY A 20 -9.55 2.84 -4.40
N ILE A 21 -10.47 3.58 -3.82
CA ILE A 21 -10.17 4.76 -3.01
C ILE A 21 -10.75 4.49 -1.62
N ALA A 22 -9.95 4.75 -0.61
CA ALA A 22 -10.33 4.43 0.77
C ALA A 22 -9.96 5.57 1.71
N ALA A 23 -10.57 5.56 2.89
CA ALA A 23 -10.33 6.56 3.92
C ALA A 23 -9.06 6.29 4.72
N SER A 24 -8.51 5.09 4.62
CA SER A 24 -7.28 4.72 5.31
C SER A 24 -6.42 3.81 4.44
N ASP A 25 -5.13 3.76 4.77
CA ASP A 25 -4.20 2.87 4.08
C ASP A 25 -4.55 1.39 4.30
N ARG A 26 -5.03 1.05 5.49
CA ARG A 26 -5.45 -0.33 5.80
C ARG A 26 -6.63 -0.76 4.94
N GLU A 27 -7.58 0.12 4.76
CA GLU A 27 -8.75 -0.17 3.93
C GLU A 27 -8.35 -0.30 2.46
N ALA A 28 -7.43 0.55 1.99
CA ALA A 28 -6.92 0.44 0.62
C ALA A 28 -6.20 -0.90 0.41
N ALA A 29 -5.39 -1.33 1.38
CA ALA A 29 -4.73 -2.63 1.33
C ALA A 29 -5.74 -3.78 1.27
N ARG A 30 -6.78 -3.71 2.09
CA ARG A 30 -7.83 -4.72 2.08
C ARG A 30 -8.51 -4.83 0.73
N ARG A 31 -8.70 -3.73 0.03
CA ARG A 31 -9.32 -3.76 -1.29
C ARG A 31 -8.48 -4.53 -2.30
N LEU A 32 -7.17 -4.40 -2.24
CA LEU A 32 -6.29 -5.18 -3.12
C LEU A 32 -6.42 -6.68 -2.86
N VAL A 33 -6.55 -7.07 -1.60
CA VAL A 33 -6.74 -8.47 -1.24
C VAL A 33 -8.13 -8.96 -1.63
N GLN A 34 -9.16 -8.18 -1.33
CA GLN A 34 -10.54 -8.55 -1.59
C GLN A 34 -10.86 -8.67 -3.08
N THR A 35 -10.19 -7.88 -3.90
CA THR A 35 -10.40 -7.91 -5.34
C THR A 35 -9.49 -8.92 -6.05
N ASN A 36 -8.75 -9.70 -5.30
CA ASN A 36 -7.84 -10.72 -5.80
C ASN A 36 -6.66 -10.19 -6.63
N TYR A 37 -6.35 -8.90 -6.52
CA TYR A 37 -5.14 -8.36 -7.13
C TYR A 37 -3.89 -8.73 -6.34
N LEU A 38 -4.06 -9.11 -5.09
CA LEU A 38 -2.96 -9.48 -4.21
C LEU A 38 -3.37 -10.67 -3.36
N ASN A 39 -2.62 -11.75 -3.46
CA ASN A 39 -2.83 -12.94 -2.63
C ASN A 39 -1.77 -12.99 -1.55
N LEU A 40 -2.20 -13.11 -0.29
CA LEU A 40 -1.31 -13.09 0.85
C LEU A 40 -0.45 -14.34 0.97
N ASN A 41 -0.87 -15.44 0.36
CA ASN A 41 -0.20 -16.73 0.48
C ASN A 41 0.75 -17.05 -0.68
N ASP A 42 0.60 -16.37 -1.82
CA ASP A 42 1.44 -16.62 -2.99
C ASP A 42 2.80 -15.96 -2.82
N GLU A 43 3.83 -16.64 -3.31
CA GLU A 43 5.18 -16.13 -3.29
C GLU A 43 5.41 -15.14 -4.42
N GLY A 44 4.63 -14.07 -4.41
CA GLY A 44 4.70 -13.02 -5.42
C GLY A 44 5.48 -11.78 -4.99
N MET A 45 5.84 -11.72 -3.73
CA MET A 45 6.59 -10.59 -3.20
C MET A 45 8.08 -10.83 -3.29
N VAL A 46 8.83 -9.80 -3.67
CA VAL A 46 10.29 -9.90 -3.82
C VAL A 46 10.96 -9.62 -2.49
N GLU A 47 11.88 -10.48 -2.11
CA GLU A 47 12.68 -10.34 -0.90
C GLU A 47 14.10 -9.91 -1.25
N TYR A 48 14.59 -8.86 -0.57
CA TYR A 48 15.93 -8.33 -0.74
C TYR A 48 16.75 -8.50 0.54
N ASP A 49 18.06 -8.33 0.45
CA ASP A 49 18.90 -8.33 1.65
C ASP A 49 18.57 -7.11 2.53
N GLU A 50 19.13 -7.06 3.73
CA GLU A 50 18.82 -6.01 4.71
C GLU A 50 19.10 -4.61 4.18
N GLU A 51 20.06 -4.46 3.28
CA GLU A 51 20.39 -3.19 2.67
C GLU A 51 19.61 -2.94 1.38
N GLY A 52 18.79 -3.87 0.96
CA GLY A 52 18.00 -3.74 -0.26
C GLY A 52 18.82 -3.82 -1.53
N ARG A 53 20.02 -4.38 -1.47
CA ARG A 53 20.95 -4.38 -2.60
C ARG A 53 20.89 -5.63 -3.46
N ARG A 54 20.42 -6.73 -2.93
CA ARG A 54 20.40 -7.99 -3.65
C ARG A 54 19.08 -8.70 -3.45
N CYS A 55 18.48 -9.14 -4.54
CA CYS A 55 17.27 -9.94 -4.49
C CYS A 55 17.62 -11.33 -3.96
N LEU A 56 16.96 -11.74 -2.89
CA LEU A 56 17.12 -13.06 -2.27
C LEU A 56 16.14 -14.06 -2.84
N GLY A 57 15.07 -13.60 -3.45
CA GLY A 57 14.06 -14.48 -4.01
C GLY A 57 12.66 -13.91 -3.84
N TYR A 58 11.71 -14.84 -3.78
CA TYR A 58 10.31 -14.49 -3.63
C TYR A 58 9.77 -15.07 -2.33
N THR A 59 8.87 -14.34 -1.71
CA THR A 59 8.23 -14.79 -0.48
C THR A 59 6.75 -14.39 -0.53
N SER A 60 5.95 -14.91 0.39
CA SER A 60 4.57 -14.48 0.53
C SER A 60 4.48 -13.38 1.59
N VAL A 61 3.38 -12.63 1.52
CA VAL A 61 3.11 -11.60 2.53
C VAL A 61 3.07 -12.22 3.94
N ARG A 62 2.43 -13.39 4.08
CA ARG A 62 2.33 -14.06 5.37
C ARG A 62 3.69 -14.45 5.94
N LYS A 63 4.54 -15.04 5.12
CA LYS A 63 5.89 -15.45 5.55
C LYS A 63 6.73 -14.24 5.96
N ALA A 64 6.68 -13.18 5.18
CA ALA A 64 7.43 -11.99 5.48
C ALA A 64 6.94 -11.30 6.75
N ALA A 65 5.63 -11.25 6.94
CA ALA A 65 5.06 -10.69 8.17
C ALA A 65 5.55 -11.46 9.41
N GLU A 66 5.60 -12.79 9.34
CA GLU A 66 6.13 -13.61 10.43
C GLU A 66 7.59 -13.28 10.71
N LYS A 67 8.41 -13.16 9.67
CA LYS A 67 9.82 -12.80 9.84
C LYS A 67 9.99 -11.45 10.51
N CYS A 68 9.14 -10.50 10.19
CA CYS A 68 9.18 -9.16 10.77
C CYS A 68 8.48 -9.05 12.11
N ARG A 69 7.83 -10.12 12.56
CA ARG A 69 7.03 -10.14 13.80
C ARG A 69 5.95 -9.07 13.80
N LEU A 70 5.33 -8.89 12.65
CA LEU A 70 4.21 -7.97 12.47
C LEU A 70 2.95 -8.75 12.12
N ASP A 71 1.80 -8.20 12.46
CA ASP A 71 0.57 -8.75 11.92
C ASP A 71 0.53 -8.51 10.40
N VAL A 72 -0.18 -9.36 9.70
CA VAL A 72 -0.22 -9.36 8.24
C VAL A 72 -0.67 -8.01 7.69
N GLU A 73 -1.68 -7.42 8.30
CA GLU A 73 -2.23 -6.15 7.81
C GLU A 73 -1.23 -5.00 7.97
N THR A 74 -0.57 -4.91 9.12
CA THR A 74 0.46 -3.88 9.36
C THR A 74 1.62 -4.05 8.39
N PHE A 75 2.08 -5.29 8.21
CA PHE A 75 3.15 -5.58 7.27
C PHE A 75 2.76 -5.20 5.84
N LEU A 76 1.57 -5.59 5.43
CA LEU A 76 1.08 -5.33 4.08
C LEU A 76 1.01 -3.84 3.78
N VAL A 77 0.49 -3.05 4.72
CA VAL A 77 0.42 -1.60 4.57
C VAL A 77 1.81 -1.01 4.38
N LYS A 78 2.77 -1.42 5.22
CA LYS A 78 4.14 -0.91 5.11
C LYS A 78 4.79 -1.28 3.77
N ALA A 79 4.61 -2.51 3.33
CA ALA A 79 5.16 -2.96 2.06
C ALA A 79 4.55 -2.22 0.87
N LEU A 80 3.24 -2.04 0.86
CA LEU A 80 2.54 -1.34 -0.21
C LEU A 80 2.86 0.15 -0.27
N ARG A 81 3.20 0.75 0.88
CA ARG A 81 3.61 2.14 0.96
C ARG A 81 5.10 2.35 0.73
N ARG A 82 5.82 1.27 0.41
CA ARG A 82 7.27 1.30 0.17
C ARG A 82 8.07 1.77 1.39
N GLN A 83 7.62 1.40 2.57
CA GLN A 83 8.28 1.74 3.83
C GLN A 83 9.26 0.66 4.30
N LEU A 84 9.32 -0.46 3.60
CA LEU A 84 10.23 -1.56 3.91
C LEU A 84 11.20 -1.75 2.75
N ARG A 85 12.49 -1.78 3.04
CA ARG A 85 13.52 -1.97 2.02
C ARG A 85 13.64 -3.41 1.57
N GLU A 86 13.36 -4.35 2.47
CA GLU A 86 13.60 -5.77 2.25
C GLU A 86 12.49 -6.44 1.46
N TYR A 87 11.38 -5.74 1.28
CA TYR A 87 10.22 -6.36 0.64
C TYR A 87 9.57 -5.42 -0.36
N TRP A 88 9.30 -5.95 -1.52
CA TRP A 88 8.62 -5.20 -2.57
C TRP A 88 7.52 -6.06 -3.19
N ILE A 89 6.34 -5.48 -3.29
CA ILE A 89 5.20 -6.13 -3.94
C ILE A 89 5.13 -5.57 -5.37
N PRO A 90 5.40 -6.39 -6.39
CA PRO A 90 5.30 -5.93 -7.76
C PRO A 90 3.89 -5.51 -8.12
N ASP A 91 3.78 -4.49 -8.93
CA ASP A 91 2.53 -4.05 -9.55
C ASP A 91 1.43 -3.58 -8.60
N CYS A 92 1.67 -3.57 -7.30
CA CYS A 92 0.68 -3.06 -6.35
C CYS A 92 1.27 -1.94 -5.51
N SER A 93 0.47 -0.95 -5.21
CA SER A 93 0.89 0.15 -4.34
C SER A 93 -0.31 0.81 -3.69
N ILE A 94 -0.03 1.54 -2.62
CA ILE A 94 -0.99 2.43 -1.98
C ILE A 94 -0.36 3.81 -1.94
N GLU A 95 -1.10 4.79 -2.41
CA GLU A 95 -0.63 6.17 -2.43
C GLU A 95 -1.58 7.06 -1.67
N GLU A 96 -0.99 8.00 -0.95
CA GLU A 96 -1.72 8.97 -0.18
C GLU A 96 -1.92 10.25 -0.99
N TYR A 97 -3.14 10.75 -1.00
CA TYR A 97 -3.45 12.04 -1.61
C TYR A 97 -4.14 12.91 -0.60
N VAL A 98 -3.72 14.15 -0.52
CA VAL A 98 -4.37 15.15 0.31
C VAL A 98 -5.19 16.04 -0.60
N ILE A 99 -6.48 16.05 -0.38
CA ILE A 99 -7.40 16.88 -1.16
C ILE A 99 -7.76 18.08 -0.31
N SER A 100 -7.38 19.24 -0.78
CA SER A 100 -7.74 20.49 -0.11
C SER A 100 -9.06 20.97 -0.65
N ARG A 101 -10.00 21.20 0.25
CA ARG A 101 -11.26 21.83 -0.10
C ARG A 101 -11.15 23.29 0.26
N CYS A 102 -11.15 24.10 -0.72
CA CYS A 102 -11.10 25.53 -0.55
C CYS A 102 -12.34 26.11 -1.21
N PRO A 103 -13.13 26.91 -0.49
CA PRO A 103 -14.24 27.60 -1.14
C PRO A 103 -13.67 28.46 -2.24
N ARG A 104 -14.26 28.38 -3.40
CA ARG A 104 -13.82 29.16 -4.52
C ARG A 104 -15.02 29.82 -5.16
N PRO A 105 -14.83 31.04 -5.60
CA PRO A 105 -15.93 31.69 -6.27
C PRO A 105 -16.25 30.98 -7.57
N LEU A 106 -17.51 30.98 -7.89
CA LEU A 106 -17.96 30.53 -9.19
C LEU A 106 -17.91 31.69 -10.14
N GLU A 107 -17.32 31.48 -11.23
CA GLU A 107 -17.29 32.48 -12.27
C GLU A 107 -18.50 32.42 -13.14
#